data_39d1d1fb9f98d9c11af472cb0c2dbb50
#
_entry.id   39d1d1fb9f98d9c11af472cb0c2dbb50
#
_cell.length_a   1.000
_cell.length_b   1.000
_cell.length_c   1.000
_cell.angle_alpha   90.00
_cell.angle_beta   90.00
_cell.angle_gamma   90.00
#
_symmetry.space_group_name_H-M   'P 1'
#
loop_
_entity.id
_entity.type
_entity.pdbx_description
1 polymer ?
#
loop_
_entity_poly.entity_id
_entity_poly.type
_entity_poly.pdbx_seq_one_letter_code
_entity_poly.pdbx_strand_id
1 'polypeptide(L)'
;MQWEIVALNNPTFDTPAILKKLADVLDREKRSKGAARRKSETGFGGGSARKSFGSNSVSTPPMMNTRTIKRMAGHSRRVDEFSSSAQAKASATKRAKIGGASGIRFDFTTPTKSGALAVSSPIAATTSPICTTGAYKERKDMGKIEIDHNSALEACKPQEKPVEIEILSKVDDSRYMYSTIEQRAEELENQMCEMRQLFKQKHGWEEDDFSPVGFLSAEPVLVCGRICCEAPNGKLNAKSLLLEGSRIHSNGARVKMEVESTLPVYSLFPGQIVVAKGRCPSGHTLHVTELYSEIPPESPKVDNQEKQSLSMMCAVGPFSTQEDLEYEPLEDLLGVVNETQPDVLLLMGPFVHDKHPQIASCLPTKLIEDTPVALTFQDVFTFLLTRIAASVENLKTRVVLCPSTEDIMHHHISFPQPAFHVNMDQLELKDRQQMTFISNPGIISINGISIGVTTQDTLLHLAQEDVVKLDKNKPKKMRIARLAEHMVTQRSFYPLFPPSQEAMLDFTKRRAFVMPVQPDLLFMSSKLKHFVNDIADKTLCINPGKLTRGKNGGVFAKIYVVPQNVDDKGLQDEEELKKKHSILPRTKVQVIRI
;
A
#
# COMPACT_ATOMS: atom_id res chain seq x y z
N MET A 1 -29.00 0.82 6.38
CA MET A 1 -28.58 -0.50 5.85
C MET A 1 -27.76 -1.33 6.83
N GLN A 2 -26.71 -0.86 7.49
CA GLN A 2 -25.95 -1.70 8.46
C GLN A 2 -26.74 -2.03 9.75
N TRP A 3 -27.67 -1.17 10.19
CA TRP A 3 -28.50 -1.40 11.37
C TRP A 3 -29.64 -2.40 11.16
N GLU A 4 -30.13 -2.53 9.94
CA GLU A 4 -31.17 -3.52 9.61
C GLU A 4 -30.66 -4.97 9.68
N ILE A 5 -29.39 -5.20 9.34
CA ILE A 5 -28.77 -6.54 9.38
C ILE A 5 -28.53 -7.01 10.82
N VAL A 6 -28.21 -6.10 11.74
CA VAL A 6 -28.00 -6.42 13.16
C VAL A 6 -29.31 -6.72 13.88
N ALA A 7 -30.40 -6.06 13.50
CA ALA A 7 -31.74 -6.28 14.09
C ALA A 7 -32.36 -7.61 13.66
N LEU A 8 -32.03 -8.12 12.47
CA LEU A 8 -32.62 -9.36 11.92
C LEU A 8 -32.00 -10.65 12.50
N ASN A 9 -30.81 -10.56 13.11
CA ASN A 9 -30.10 -11.75 13.62
C ASN A 9 -30.15 -11.94 15.13
N ASN A 10 -30.92 -11.14 15.88
CA ASN A 10 -30.98 -11.25 17.34
C ASN A 10 -32.43 -11.47 17.84
N PRO A 11 -32.82 -12.68 18.23
CA PRO A 11 -34.19 -13.04 18.57
C PRO A 11 -34.76 -12.39 19.86
N THR A 12 -33.95 -11.60 20.58
CA THR A 12 -34.39 -10.91 21.81
C THR A 12 -34.76 -9.44 21.58
N PHE A 13 -34.68 -8.94 20.34
CA PHE A 13 -35.03 -7.56 20.01
C PHE A 13 -36.50 -7.45 19.60
N ASP A 14 -37.30 -6.77 20.41
CA ASP A 14 -38.68 -6.40 20.05
C ASP A 14 -38.65 -5.29 18.96
N THR A 15 -38.47 -5.74 17.72
CA THR A 15 -38.29 -4.92 16.52
C THR A 15 -39.41 -3.89 16.32
N PRO A 16 -40.72 -4.18 16.58
CA PRO A 16 -41.79 -3.18 16.44
C PRO A 16 -41.69 -2.02 17.42
N ALA A 17 -41.28 -2.28 18.67
CA ALA A 17 -41.17 -1.21 19.68
C ALA A 17 -40.03 -0.24 19.42
N ILE A 18 -38.90 -0.72 18.87
CA ILE A 18 -37.72 0.08 18.53
C ILE A 18 -37.99 0.91 17.27
N LEU A 19 -38.62 0.33 16.25
CA LEU A 19 -39.00 1.07 15.03
C LEU A 19 -40.00 2.19 15.35
N LYS A 20 -40.93 1.97 16.28
CA LYS A 20 -41.86 2.99 16.74
C LYS A 20 -41.14 4.13 17.46
N LYS A 21 -40.19 3.85 18.34
CA LYS A 21 -39.38 4.88 19.01
C LYS A 21 -38.49 5.65 18.03
N LEU A 22 -37.95 5.02 17.01
CA LEU A 22 -37.15 5.68 15.96
C LEU A 22 -38.05 6.59 15.09
N ALA A 23 -39.23 6.13 14.72
CA ALA A 23 -40.21 6.95 14.00
C ALA A 23 -40.61 8.22 14.81
N ASP A 24 -40.85 8.05 16.12
CA ASP A 24 -41.17 9.19 17.00
C ASP A 24 -40.02 10.20 17.14
N VAL A 25 -38.76 9.72 17.15
CA VAL A 25 -37.56 10.58 17.18
C VAL A 25 -37.42 11.35 15.86
N LEU A 26 -37.55 10.67 14.72
CA LEU A 26 -37.49 11.29 13.39
C LEU A 26 -38.61 12.34 13.17
N ASP A 27 -39.81 12.09 13.67
CA ASP A 27 -40.91 13.04 13.59
C ASP A 27 -40.70 14.26 14.51
N ARG A 28 -40.08 14.08 15.68
CA ARG A 28 -39.66 15.21 16.54
C ARG A 28 -38.58 16.07 15.85
N GLU A 29 -37.61 15.44 15.19
CA GLU A 29 -36.57 16.16 14.43
C GLU A 29 -37.12 16.91 13.22
N LYS A 30 -38.08 16.32 12.48
CA LYS A 30 -38.78 17.00 11.38
C LYS A 30 -39.60 18.19 11.89
N ARG A 31 -40.30 18.07 13.03
CA ARG A 31 -41.05 19.18 13.64
C ARG A 31 -40.14 20.30 14.16
N SER A 32 -38.96 19.96 14.72
CA SER A 32 -37.96 20.95 15.15
C SER A 32 -37.36 21.73 13.98
N LYS A 33 -37.01 21.03 12.89
CA LYS A 33 -36.50 21.64 11.65
C LYS A 33 -37.59 22.50 10.93
N GLY A 34 -38.84 22.06 10.96
CA GLY A 34 -40.01 22.83 10.45
C GLY A 34 -40.30 24.09 11.26
N ALA A 35 -40.13 24.05 12.58
CA ALA A 35 -40.28 25.22 13.46
C ALA A 35 -39.15 26.24 13.30
N ALA A 36 -37.92 25.76 13.08
CA ALA A 36 -36.78 26.64 12.78
C ALA A 36 -36.93 27.35 11.43
N ARG A 37 -37.48 26.66 10.41
CA ARG A 37 -37.75 27.26 9.09
C ARG A 37 -38.86 28.29 9.11
N ARG A 38 -39.91 28.11 9.93
CA ARG A 38 -41.00 29.12 10.12
C ARG A 38 -40.56 30.35 10.90
N LYS A 39 -39.54 30.27 11.78
CA LYS A 39 -38.95 31.43 12.46
C LYS A 39 -38.05 32.29 11.59
N SER A 40 -37.49 31.73 10.49
CA SER A 40 -36.68 32.48 9.53
C SER A 40 -37.51 33.22 8.46
N GLU A 41 -38.80 32.88 8.28
CA GLU A 41 -39.70 33.50 7.28
C GLU A 41 -40.57 34.64 7.84
N THR A 42 -40.59 34.91 9.16
CA THR A 42 -41.42 35.98 9.78
C THR A 42 -40.62 37.19 10.26
N GLY A 43 -39.40 37.39 9.81
CA GLY A 43 -38.51 38.47 10.27
C GLY A 43 -38.12 39.50 9.21
N PHE A 44 -39.05 39.96 8.35
CA PHE A 44 -38.81 41.14 7.52
C PHE A 44 -40.06 42.02 7.49
N GLY A 45 -40.02 43.07 8.28
CA GLY A 45 -41.05 44.11 8.28
C GLY A 45 -40.61 45.33 9.09
N GLY A 46 -40.15 46.38 8.39
CA GLY A 46 -40.36 47.76 8.71
C GLY A 46 -39.39 48.48 9.64
N GLY A 47 -38.74 49.53 9.12
CA GLY A 47 -38.14 50.58 9.95
C GLY A 47 -37.06 51.42 9.29
N SER A 48 -37.50 52.42 8.54
CA SER A 48 -36.67 53.51 7.96
C SER A 48 -35.96 54.34 9.03
N ALA A 49 -34.67 54.64 8.85
CA ALA A 49 -34.05 55.92 9.26
C ALA A 49 -32.70 56.14 8.50
N ARG A 50 -32.73 57.26 7.78
CA ARG A 50 -31.58 57.90 7.11
C ARG A 50 -30.51 58.31 8.11
N LYS A 51 -29.22 58.09 7.75
CA LYS A 51 -28.17 59.14 7.88
C LYS A 51 -27.01 58.84 6.94
N SER A 52 -26.67 59.88 6.20
CA SER A 52 -25.57 60.10 5.28
C SER A 52 -24.22 60.15 5.96
N PHE A 53 -23.18 59.73 5.27
CA PHE A 53 -21.91 60.42 5.03
C PHE A 53 -20.82 59.47 4.55
N GLY A 54 -20.17 59.83 3.43
CA GLY A 54 -18.75 59.77 3.25
C GLY A 54 -18.25 58.92 2.12
N SER A 55 -18.06 59.56 0.97
CA SER A 55 -17.34 59.10 -0.22
C SER A 55 -15.88 58.69 0.06
N ASN A 56 -15.42 57.61 -0.52
CA ASN A 56 -14.10 57.62 -1.17
C ASN A 56 -14.01 56.54 -2.24
N SER A 57 -13.67 57.02 -3.41
CA SER A 57 -13.43 56.33 -4.67
C SER A 57 -12.11 55.60 -4.72
N VAL A 58 -12.11 54.37 -5.21
CA VAL A 58 -10.93 53.83 -5.93
C VAL A 58 -11.41 52.97 -7.10
N SER A 59 -10.82 53.28 -8.22
CA SER A 59 -11.02 52.96 -9.60
C SER A 59 -10.90 51.46 -9.96
N THR A 60 -11.82 51.02 -10.82
CA THR A 60 -11.72 49.80 -11.66
C THR A 60 -11.07 50.14 -13.02
N PRO A 61 -10.27 49.26 -13.63
CA PRO A 61 -9.94 49.31 -15.05
C PRO A 61 -10.84 48.37 -15.88
N PRO A 62 -10.90 48.55 -17.22
CA PRO A 62 -12.10 48.32 -18.00
C PRO A 62 -12.17 46.96 -18.72
N MET A 63 -13.39 46.53 -19.01
CA MET A 63 -13.73 45.44 -19.90
C MET A 63 -13.32 45.71 -21.36
N MET A 64 -12.81 44.70 -22.05
CA MET A 64 -12.65 44.69 -23.51
C MET A 64 -13.62 43.73 -24.19
N ASN A 65 -14.21 44.27 -25.24
CA ASN A 65 -15.29 43.85 -26.10
C ASN A 65 -15.27 42.46 -26.69
N THR A 66 -16.41 41.86 -26.69
CA THR A 66 -16.92 40.82 -27.61
C THR A 66 -16.84 41.23 -29.09
N ARG A 67 -16.35 40.33 -29.92
CA ARG A 67 -16.60 40.32 -31.37
C ARG A 67 -17.29 39.04 -31.79
N THR A 68 -18.50 39.23 -32.28
CA THR A 68 -19.45 38.41 -33.02
C THR A 68 -18.78 37.81 -34.26
N ILE A 69 -18.94 36.51 -34.51
CA ILE A 69 -18.82 35.91 -35.83
C ILE A 69 -20.07 35.07 -36.13
N LYS A 70 -20.60 35.33 -37.30
CA LYS A 70 -21.87 34.89 -37.85
C LYS A 70 -21.94 33.39 -38.17
N ARG A 71 -23.16 32.89 -38.01
CA ARG A 71 -23.70 31.65 -38.60
C ARG A 71 -23.44 31.55 -40.11
N MET A 72 -23.15 30.33 -40.58
CA MET A 72 -23.63 29.83 -41.86
C MET A 72 -24.26 28.45 -41.65
N ALA A 73 -25.48 28.35 -42.11
CA ALA A 73 -26.32 27.17 -42.14
C ALA A 73 -26.14 26.41 -43.47
N GLY A 74 -26.40 25.13 -43.44
CA GLY A 74 -26.75 24.36 -44.65
C GLY A 74 -26.16 22.96 -44.69
N HIS A 75 -26.81 21.93 -44.42
CA HIS A 75 -27.59 21.01 -45.25
C HIS A 75 -27.92 19.71 -44.51
N SER A 76 -29.19 19.49 -44.41
CA SER A 76 -29.88 18.25 -44.05
C SER A 76 -29.66 17.15 -45.07
N ARG A 77 -29.39 15.91 -44.60
CA ARG A 77 -29.86 14.70 -45.32
C ARG A 77 -30.26 13.62 -44.30
N ARG A 78 -31.52 13.20 -44.46
CA ARG A 78 -32.17 12.04 -43.85
C ARG A 78 -31.46 10.75 -44.24
N VAL A 79 -31.44 9.78 -43.35
CA VAL A 79 -31.46 8.35 -43.70
C VAL A 79 -32.37 7.64 -42.69
N ASP A 80 -33.22 6.81 -43.30
CA ASP A 80 -34.40 6.15 -42.74
C ASP A 80 -34.09 4.97 -41.84
N GLU A 81 -35.10 4.65 -41.03
CA GLU A 81 -35.30 3.43 -40.24
C GLU A 81 -35.19 2.15 -41.08
N PHE A 82 -34.63 1.11 -40.53
CA PHE A 82 -35.02 -0.27 -40.83
C PHE A 82 -34.98 -1.13 -39.55
N SER A 83 -36.18 -1.51 -39.14
CA SER A 83 -36.50 -2.60 -38.21
C SER A 83 -36.65 -3.89 -39.00
N SER A 84 -36.15 -5.03 -38.49
CA SER A 84 -36.85 -6.34 -38.48
C SER A 84 -35.92 -7.46 -37.99
N SER A 85 -36.25 -8.07 -36.90
CA SER A 85 -36.65 -9.46 -36.63
C SER A 85 -36.09 -10.59 -37.50
N ALA A 86 -35.48 -11.60 -36.87
CA ALA A 86 -35.70 -13.05 -37.05
C ALA A 86 -34.67 -13.86 -36.22
N GLN A 87 -35.12 -14.53 -35.19
CA GLN A 87 -35.39 -15.98 -35.08
C GLN A 87 -34.18 -16.94 -35.17
N ALA A 88 -34.11 -17.71 -34.10
CA ALA A 88 -33.28 -18.86 -33.81
C ALA A 88 -33.18 -19.94 -34.88
N LYS A 89 -32.03 -20.62 -34.93
CA LYS A 89 -31.96 -22.05 -35.25
C LYS A 89 -30.77 -22.71 -34.55
N ALA A 90 -31.08 -23.69 -33.74
CA ALA A 90 -30.17 -24.69 -33.19
C ALA A 90 -29.74 -25.68 -34.25
N SER A 91 -28.51 -26.15 -34.22
CA SER A 91 -28.17 -27.47 -34.73
C SER A 91 -26.97 -28.06 -33.97
N ALA A 92 -27.15 -29.31 -33.61
CA ALA A 92 -26.30 -30.15 -32.83
C ALA A 92 -25.25 -30.90 -33.66
N THR A 93 -24.29 -31.50 -32.95
CA THR A 93 -23.45 -32.68 -33.22
C THR A 93 -22.15 -32.53 -34.01
N LYS A 94 -21.01 -32.79 -33.35
CA LYS A 94 -20.32 -34.10 -33.39
C LYS A 94 -19.11 -34.18 -32.48
N ARG A 95 -19.06 -35.28 -31.72
CA ARG A 95 -17.96 -35.77 -30.87
C ARG A 95 -16.74 -36.17 -31.73
N ALA A 96 -15.53 -35.86 -31.21
CA ALA A 96 -14.37 -36.72 -31.38
C ALA A 96 -13.54 -36.72 -30.08
N LYS A 97 -13.29 -37.91 -29.55
CA LYS A 97 -12.40 -38.25 -28.43
C LYS A 97 -10.95 -38.29 -28.93
N ILE A 98 -10.01 -37.94 -28.02
CA ILE A 98 -8.68 -38.52 -27.72
C ILE A 98 -8.10 -37.54 -26.67
N GLY A 99 -7.81 -37.84 -25.44
CA GLY A 99 -6.86 -38.73 -24.85
C GLY A 99 -5.86 -37.95 -24.02
N GLY A 100 -5.98 -37.98 -22.65
CA GLY A 100 -4.87 -38.09 -21.70
C GLY A 100 -4.13 -36.82 -21.25
N ALA A 101 -4.33 -36.39 -20.03
CA ALA A 101 -3.37 -36.31 -18.92
C ALA A 101 -3.71 -35.20 -17.90
N SER A 102 -3.93 -35.64 -16.70
CA SER A 102 -3.78 -35.01 -15.38
C SER A 102 -3.83 -33.45 -15.28
N GLY A 103 -4.97 -32.94 -14.86
CA GLY A 103 -5.15 -31.60 -14.33
C GLY A 103 -5.87 -31.65 -12.99
N ILE A 104 -5.29 -31.09 -11.98
CA ILE A 104 -5.86 -30.95 -10.65
C ILE A 104 -7.03 -29.94 -10.74
N ARG A 105 -8.24 -30.43 -10.54
CA ARG A 105 -9.46 -29.62 -10.40
C ARG A 105 -9.63 -29.22 -8.95
N PHE A 106 -9.87 -27.94 -8.73
CA PHE A 106 -10.51 -27.45 -7.51
C PHE A 106 -12.01 -27.32 -7.79
N ASP A 107 -12.81 -28.19 -7.18
CA ASP A 107 -14.27 -28.11 -7.23
C ASP A 107 -14.79 -27.26 -6.07
N PHE A 108 -15.46 -26.17 -6.42
CA PHE A 108 -16.35 -25.46 -5.49
C PHE A 108 -17.73 -26.10 -5.59
N THR A 109 -18.12 -26.92 -4.61
CA THR A 109 -19.49 -27.38 -4.44
C THR A 109 -20.14 -26.66 -3.26
N THR A 110 -21.15 -25.86 -3.57
CA THR A 110 -22.16 -25.39 -2.61
C THR A 110 -23.09 -26.55 -2.21
N PRO A 111 -23.40 -26.77 -0.93
CA PRO A 111 -24.46 -27.67 -0.53
C PRO A 111 -25.76 -26.91 -0.27
N THR A 112 -26.72 -27.08 -1.17
CA THR A 112 -28.13 -26.94 -0.85
C THR A 112 -28.66 -28.32 -0.37
N LYS A 113 -29.20 -28.39 0.85
CA LYS A 113 -30.44 -29.17 1.13
C LYS A 113 -30.94 -28.96 2.56
N SER A 114 -32.20 -28.61 2.59
CA SER A 114 -33.16 -28.62 3.66
C SER A 114 -33.26 -29.95 4.43
N GLY A 115 -33.45 -29.87 5.74
CA GLY A 115 -33.83 -31.01 6.58
C GLY A 115 -34.23 -30.52 7.97
N ALA A 116 -35.48 -30.84 8.35
CA ALA A 116 -36.27 -30.32 9.44
C ALA A 116 -35.80 -30.69 10.85
N LEU A 117 -36.03 -29.74 11.76
CA LEU A 117 -36.51 -29.85 13.16
C LEU A 117 -36.21 -31.10 14.01
N ALA A 118 -35.40 -30.86 15.05
CA ALA A 118 -35.63 -31.51 16.36
C ALA A 118 -35.33 -30.50 17.47
N VAL A 119 -36.38 -30.18 18.22
CA VAL A 119 -36.34 -29.40 19.47
C VAL A 119 -35.70 -30.25 20.54
N SER A 120 -34.67 -29.80 21.19
CA SER A 120 -34.20 -30.32 22.46
C SER A 120 -33.71 -29.21 23.38
N SER A 121 -34.16 -29.29 24.58
CA SER A 121 -34.15 -28.44 25.78
C SER A 121 -32.82 -27.80 26.18
N PRO A 122 -32.85 -26.81 27.09
CA PRO A 122 -31.71 -25.98 27.41
C PRO A 122 -30.65 -26.75 28.20
N ILE A 123 -29.45 -26.83 27.65
CA ILE A 123 -28.27 -27.35 28.35
C ILE A 123 -27.66 -26.21 29.16
N ALA A 124 -27.61 -26.44 30.47
CA ALA A 124 -26.94 -25.61 31.44
C ALA A 124 -25.54 -25.28 31.00
N ALA A 125 -25.17 -24.01 31.09
CA ALA A 125 -23.80 -23.51 30.89
C ALA A 125 -22.91 -24.11 31.99
N THR A 126 -22.26 -25.21 31.70
CA THR A 126 -21.09 -25.67 32.44
C THR A 126 -19.90 -24.85 31.91
N THR A 127 -19.49 -23.86 32.66
CA THR A 127 -18.18 -23.21 32.55
C THR A 127 -17.11 -24.26 32.84
N SER A 128 -16.65 -24.94 31.79
CA SER A 128 -15.41 -25.69 31.86
C SER A 128 -14.27 -24.68 31.81
N PRO A 129 -13.23 -24.84 32.66
CA PRO A 129 -12.04 -23.99 32.55
C PRO A 129 -11.48 -24.20 31.15
N ILE A 130 -11.26 -23.07 30.43
CA ILE A 130 -10.65 -23.07 29.11
C ILE A 130 -9.25 -23.64 29.28
N CYS A 131 -9.08 -24.89 28.86
CA CYS A 131 -7.78 -25.52 28.80
C CYS A 131 -7.02 -24.89 27.62
N THR A 132 -6.19 -23.89 27.91
CA THR A 132 -5.34 -23.17 26.95
C THR A 132 -4.09 -23.97 26.65
N THR A 133 -4.23 -25.12 26.00
CA THR A 133 -3.13 -25.78 25.30
C THR A 133 -3.18 -25.36 23.83
N GLY A 134 -2.83 -24.10 23.55
CA GLY A 134 -2.71 -23.61 22.18
C GLY A 134 -1.45 -24.15 21.51
N ALA A 135 -1.50 -24.41 20.21
CA ALA A 135 -0.34 -24.87 19.42
C ALA A 135 0.87 -23.90 19.51
N TYR A 136 0.62 -22.65 19.86
CA TYR A 136 1.66 -21.66 20.10
C TYR A 136 2.55 -22.02 21.30
N LYS A 137 1.98 -22.45 22.43
CA LYS A 137 2.71 -22.81 23.68
C LYS A 137 3.55 -24.09 23.53
N GLU A 138 3.15 -24.98 22.63
CA GLU A 138 3.85 -26.26 22.38
C GLU A 138 5.00 -26.17 21.37
N ARG A 139 5.28 -24.95 20.81
CA ARG A 139 6.33 -24.78 19.82
C ARG A 139 7.73 -25.15 20.36
N LYS A 140 8.51 -25.87 19.53
CA LYS A 140 9.86 -26.35 19.92
C LYS A 140 10.98 -25.65 19.16
N ASP A 141 10.67 -24.77 18.23
CA ASP A 141 11.61 -24.14 17.31
C ASP A 141 11.82 -22.63 17.58
N MET A 142 11.51 -22.19 18.79
CA MET A 142 11.76 -20.83 19.26
C MET A 142 13.28 -20.52 19.23
N GLY A 143 13.62 -19.33 18.74
CA GLY A 143 15.02 -18.88 18.62
C GLY A 143 15.77 -19.46 17.41
N LYS A 144 15.15 -20.35 16.62
CA LYS A 144 15.78 -20.90 15.41
C LYS A 144 15.98 -19.82 14.35
N ILE A 145 17.22 -19.70 13.85
CA ILE A 145 17.57 -18.81 12.75
C ILE A 145 17.14 -19.47 11.43
N GLU A 146 16.27 -18.79 10.68
CA GLU A 146 15.79 -19.22 9.35
C GLU A 146 16.61 -18.59 8.21
N ILE A 147 17.09 -17.36 8.41
CA ILE A 147 18.01 -16.66 7.49
C ILE A 147 19.12 -16.02 8.31
N ASP A 148 20.35 -16.14 7.87
CA ASP A 148 21.51 -15.41 8.38
C ASP A 148 22.27 -14.78 7.20
N HIS A 149 21.94 -13.51 6.91
CA HIS A 149 22.55 -12.73 5.84
C HIS A 149 23.80 -12.05 6.39
N ASN A 150 24.91 -12.11 5.65
CA ASN A 150 26.23 -11.64 6.08
C ASN A 150 26.67 -12.25 7.43
N SER A 151 26.61 -13.57 7.53
CA SER A 151 26.92 -14.33 8.75
C SER A 151 28.32 -14.05 9.33
N ALA A 152 29.27 -13.63 8.47
CA ALA A 152 30.63 -13.28 8.89
C ALA A 152 30.73 -12.00 9.72
N LEU A 153 29.71 -11.11 9.66
CA LEU A 153 29.68 -9.91 10.49
C LEU A 153 29.28 -10.26 11.92
N GLU A 154 29.91 -9.60 12.87
CA GLU A 154 29.51 -9.69 14.26
C GLU A 154 28.30 -8.77 14.53
N ALA A 155 27.45 -9.18 15.46
CA ALA A 155 26.35 -8.35 15.92
C ALA A 155 26.92 -7.13 16.69
N CYS A 156 26.55 -5.93 16.26
CA CYS A 156 26.98 -4.72 16.96
C CYS A 156 26.18 -4.55 18.29
N LYS A 157 26.83 -3.93 19.26
CA LYS A 157 26.18 -3.58 20.52
C LYS A 157 25.27 -2.36 20.31
N PRO A 158 24.14 -2.29 21.03
CA PRO A 158 23.29 -1.09 21.05
C PRO A 158 24.07 0.15 21.48
N GLN A 159 23.57 1.31 21.07
CA GLN A 159 24.21 2.59 21.38
C GLN A 159 24.01 2.97 22.86
N GLU A 160 24.95 3.78 23.38
CA GLU A 160 24.85 4.31 24.73
C GLU A 160 23.77 5.38 24.89
N LYS A 161 23.43 6.08 23.80
CA LYS A 161 22.39 7.13 23.75
C LYS A 161 21.24 6.68 22.87
N PRO A 162 20.00 7.10 23.17
CA PRO A 162 18.88 6.87 22.28
C PRO A 162 19.13 7.50 20.90
N VAL A 163 18.75 6.80 19.84
CA VAL A 163 18.86 7.30 18.45
C VAL A 163 17.79 8.35 18.16
N GLU A 164 18.11 9.28 17.27
CA GLU A 164 17.14 10.23 16.73
C GLU A 164 16.52 9.65 15.46
N ILE A 165 15.19 9.80 15.36
CA ILE A 165 14.41 9.34 14.21
C ILE A 165 13.84 10.55 13.50
N GLU A 166 14.26 10.76 12.26
CA GLU A 166 13.73 11.79 11.39
C GLU A 166 12.70 11.18 10.43
N ILE A 167 11.51 11.78 10.35
CA ILE A 167 10.46 11.35 9.42
C ILE A 167 10.61 12.14 8.13
N LEU A 168 11.02 11.45 7.04
CA LEU A 168 11.25 12.06 5.72
C LEU A 168 9.98 12.13 4.86
N SER A 169 8.98 11.29 5.14
CA SER A 169 7.70 11.29 4.40
C SER A 169 6.52 11.36 5.34
N LYS A 170 5.51 12.15 4.96
CA LYS A 170 4.22 12.23 5.66
C LYS A 170 3.10 12.08 4.66
N VAL A 171 2.07 11.35 5.06
CA VAL A 171 0.82 11.24 4.32
C VAL A 171 -0.16 12.23 4.93
N ASP A 172 -0.73 13.09 4.07
CA ASP A 172 -1.77 14.03 4.48
C ASP A 172 -3.07 13.29 4.82
N ASP A 173 -3.64 13.59 5.99
CA ASP A 173 -4.89 13.02 6.51
C ASP A 173 -6.15 13.71 5.97
N SER A 174 -6.02 14.53 4.94
CA SER A 174 -7.16 15.13 4.27
C SER A 174 -7.98 14.09 3.50
N ARG A 175 -9.12 14.49 2.98
CA ARG A 175 -10.08 13.66 2.24
C ARG A 175 -9.47 12.51 1.43
N TYR A 176 -9.98 11.31 1.64
CA TYR A 176 -9.60 10.10 0.92
C TYR A 176 -10.70 9.64 -0.02
N MET A 177 -10.32 9.03 -1.16
CA MET A 177 -11.22 8.40 -2.15
C MET A 177 -12.28 9.37 -2.71
N TYR A 178 -11.97 10.66 -2.73
CA TYR A 178 -12.85 11.72 -3.21
C TYR A 178 -12.46 12.27 -4.60
N SER A 179 -11.58 11.54 -5.28
CA SER A 179 -11.00 11.96 -6.55
C SER A 179 -11.99 11.84 -7.71
N THR A 180 -12.01 12.85 -8.58
CA THR A 180 -12.67 12.78 -9.88
C THR A 180 -11.83 11.95 -10.86
N ILE A 181 -12.45 11.50 -11.96
CA ILE A 181 -11.73 10.80 -13.04
C ILE A 181 -10.64 11.69 -13.64
N GLU A 182 -10.91 13.00 -13.75
CA GLU A 182 -9.98 13.99 -14.29
C GLU A 182 -8.73 14.11 -13.41
N GLN A 183 -8.89 14.23 -12.09
CA GLN A 183 -7.78 14.30 -11.14
C GLN A 183 -6.91 13.05 -11.19
N ARG A 184 -7.53 11.84 -11.28
CA ARG A 184 -6.77 10.60 -11.44
C ARG A 184 -6.00 10.57 -12.76
N ALA A 185 -6.61 11.00 -13.85
CA ALA A 185 -5.96 11.05 -15.16
C ALA A 185 -4.80 12.06 -15.17
N GLU A 186 -4.94 13.19 -14.46
CA GLU A 186 -3.90 14.19 -14.30
C GLU A 186 -2.71 13.65 -13.50
N GLU A 187 -2.94 12.97 -12.37
CA GLU A 187 -1.87 12.36 -11.59
C GLU A 187 -1.10 11.27 -12.35
N LEU A 188 -1.80 10.49 -13.17
CA LEU A 188 -1.17 9.48 -14.02
C LEU A 188 -0.33 10.12 -15.15
N GLU A 189 -0.78 11.26 -15.68
CA GLU A 189 -0.04 12.04 -16.66
C GLU A 189 1.20 12.68 -16.04
N ASN A 190 1.04 13.31 -14.86
CA ASN A 190 2.14 13.90 -14.11
C ASN A 190 3.24 12.87 -13.83
N GLN A 191 2.86 11.65 -13.42
CA GLN A 191 3.80 10.56 -13.22
C GLN A 191 4.60 10.24 -14.49
N MET A 192 3.93 10.18 -15.63
CA MET A 192 4.58 9.86 -16.91
C MET A 192 5.55 10.99 -17.32
N CYS A 193 5.15 12.25 -17.16
CA CYS A 193 5.98 13.40 -17.45
C CYS A 193 7.22 13.47 -16.53
N GLU A 194 7.03 13.25 -15.23
CA GLU A 194 8.13 13.18 -14.24
C GLU A 194 9.14 12.09 -14.62
N MET A 195 8.68 10.87 -14.90
CA MET A 195 9.54 9.76 -15.28
C MET A 195 10.26 10.02 -16.60
N ARG A 196 9.58 10.61 -17.59
CA ARG A 196 10.20 11.01 -18.87
C ARG A 196 11.35 12.00 -18.65
N GLN A 197 11.16 13.00 -17.79
CA GLN A 197 12.22 13.95 -17.45
C GLN A 197 13.43 13.28 -16.79
N LEU A 198 13.18 12.33 -15.90
CA LEU A 198 14.25 11.56 -15.27
C LEU A 198 15.03 10.70 -16.28
N PHE A 199 14.34 10.08 -17.26
CA PHE A 199 15.00 9.36 -18.36
C PHE A 199 15.86 10.28 -19.20
N LYS A 200 15.35 11.48 -19.55
CA LYS A 200 16.13 12.50 -20.27
C LYS A 200 17.41 12.86 -19.52
N GLN A 201 17.30 13.19 -18.24
CA GLN A 201 18.45 13.56 -17.41
C GLN A 201 19.48 12.43 -17.30
N LYS A 202 19.03 11.20 -17.08
CA LYS A 202 19.95 10.05 -16.92
C LYS A 202 20.72 9.72 -18.19
N HIS A 203 20.08 9.86 -19.36
CA HIS A 203 20.66 9.44 -20.64
C HIS A 203 21.16 10.61 -21.50
N GLY A 204 20.97 11.85 -21.06
CA GLY A 204 21.37 13.05 -21.80
C GLY A 204 20.55 13.27 -23.08
N TRP A 205 19.25 12.84 -23.08
CA TRP A 205 18.38 13.04 -24.23
C TRP A 205 17.70 14.41 -24.20
N GLU A 206 17.45 14.95 -25.39
CA GLU A 206 16.70 16.17 -25.59
C GLU A 206 15.21 15.88 -25.79
N GLU A 207 14.36 16.92 -25.83
CA GLU A 207 12.91 16.73 -26.07
C GLU A 207 12.64 16.24 -27.49
N ASP A 208 13.44 16.71 -28.45
CA ASP A 208 13.32 16.40 -29.89
C ASP A 208 13.75 14.96 -30.23
N ASP A 209 14.46 14.28 -29.33
CA ASP A 209 14.81 12.86 -29.53
C ASP A 209 13.60 11.93 -29.37
N PHE A 210 12.53 12.40 -28.73
CA PHE A 210 11.35 11.61 -28.45
C PHE A 210 10.28 11.83 -29.51
N SER A 211 9.81 10.72 -30.08
CA SER A 211 8.65 10.70 -30.95
C SER A 211 7.37 10.35 -30.19
N PRO A 212 6.20 10.84 -30.63
CA PRO A 212 4.91 10.39 -30.10
C PRO A 212 4.71 8.89 -30.27
N VAL A 213 4.00 8.26 -29.34
CA VAL A 213 3.60 6.85 -29.47
C VAL A 213 2.69 6.69 -30.68
N GLY A 214 2.97 5.69 -31.53
CA GLY A 214 2.25 5.48 -32.80
C GLY A 214 2.77 6.31 -33.96
N PHE A 215 3.86 7.06 -33.80
CA PHE A 215 4.51 7.77 -34.89
C PHE A 215 5.03 6.78 -35.94
N LEU A 216 4.69 7.02 -37.21
CA LEU A 216 5.14 6.21 -38.34
C LEU A 216 6.63 6.44 -38.60
N SER A 217 7.45 5.43 -38.38
CA SER A 217 8.88 5.52 -38.65
C SER A 217 9.48 4.20 -39.09
N ALA A 218 10.22 4.23 -40.17
CA ALA A 218 11.07 3.12 -40.62
C ALA A 218 12.41 3.08 -39.89
N GLU A 219 12.86 4.23 -39.37
CA GLU A 219 14.04 4.36 -38.52
C GLU A 219 13.72 4.15 -37.04
N PRO A 220 14.69 3.71 -36.23
CA PRO A 220 14.49 3.58 -34.79
C PRO A 220 14.26 4.94 -34.13
N VAL A 221 13.15 5.08 -33.41
CA VAL A 221 12.77 6.27 -32.64
C VAL A 221 12.64 5.94 -31.15
N LEU A 222 12.86 6.93 -30.30
CA LEU A 222 12.61 6.83 -28.87
C LEU A 222 11.16 7.21 -28.56
N VAL A 223 10.46 6.37 -27.84
CA VAL A 223 9.10 6.62 -27.39
C VAL A 223 8.97 6.35 -25.88
N CYS A 224 8.33 7.25 -25.16
CA CYS A 224 8.07 7.09 -23.73
C CYS A 224 6.60 6.77 -23.50
N GLY A 225 6.31 5.79 -22.65
CA GLY A 225 4.94 5.41 -22.36
C GLY A 225 4.79 4.46 -21.18
N ARG A 226 3.54 4.14 -20.88
CA ARG A 226 3.14 3.21 -19.83
C ARG A 226 2.78 1.86 -20.43
N ILE A 227 3.25 0.78 -19.81
CA ILE A 227 2.87 -0.59 -20.18
C ILE A 227 1.42 -0.84 -19.78
N CYS A 228 0.61 -1.29 -20.71
CA CYS A 228 -0.78 -1.67 -20.51
C CYS A 228 -1.05 -3.06 -21.09
N CYS A 229 -2.14 -3.69 -20.64
CA CYS A 229 -2.66 -4.91 -21.26
C CYS A 229 -3.67 -4.54 -22.36
N GLU A 230 -3.65 -5.27 -23.48
CA GLU A 230 -4.62 -5.10 -24.58
C GLU A 230 -6.06 -5.33 -24.11
N ALA A 231 -6.29 -6.34 -23.28
CA ALA A 231 -7.59 -6.60 -22.67
C ALA A 231 -7.69 -5.90 -21.30
N PRO A 232 -8.72 -5.08 -21.04
CA PRO A 232 -8.85 -4.33 -19.78
C PRO A 232 -8.81 -5.20 -18.52
N ASN A 233 -9.35 -6.42 -18.57
CA ASN A 233 -9.37 -7.39 -17.48
C ASN A 233 -8.49 -8.62 -17.78
N GLY A 234 -7.63 -8.53 -18.79
CA GLY A 234 -6.75 -9.62 -19.20
C GLY A 234 -5.46 -9.62 -18.40
N LYS A 235 -4.87 -10.80 -18.23
CA LYS A 235 -3.53 -10.94 -17.71
C LYS A 235 -2.50 -10.55 -18.77
N LEU A 236 -1.54 -9.71 -18.37
CA LEU A 236 -0.45 -9.30 -19.25
C LEU A 236 0.36 -10.51 -19.73
N ASN A 237 0.68 -10.55 -21.01
CA ASN A 237 1.58 -11.51 -21.64
C ASN A 237 2.32 -10.86 -22.82
N ALA A 238 3.35 -11.51 -23.34
CA ALA A 238 4.19 -10.95 -24.40
C ALA A 238 3.42 -10.52 -25.67
N LYS A 239 2.26 -11.12 -25.94
CA LYS A 239 1.43 -10.80 -27.12
C LYS A 239 0.38 -9.71 -26.86
N SER A 240 0.03 -9.48 -25.58
CA SER A 240 -0.97 -8.48 -25.17
C SER A 240 -0.36 -7.16 -24.67
N LEU A 241 0.95 -6.97 -24.87
CA LEU A 241 1.66 -5.75 -24.48
C LEU A 241 1.26 -4.57 -25.35
N LEU A 242 0.77 -3.51 -24.72
CA LEU A 242 0.57 -2.19 -25.31
C LEU A 242 1.45 -1.16 -24.60
N LEU A 243 1.92 -0.19 -25.37
CA LEU A 243 2.53 1.03 -24.85
C LEU A 243 1.52 2.17 -25.00
N GLU A 244 1.09 2.75 -23.91
CA GLU A 244 0.22 3.91 -23.86
C GLU A 244 1.08 5.17 -23.71
N GLY A 245 0.96 6.07 -24.68
CA GLY A 245 1.68 7.35 -24.65
C GLY A 245 0.98 8.38 -23.77
N SER A 246 1.72 9.42 -23.43
CA SER A 246 1.25 10.60 -22.72
C SER A 246 0.09 11.27 -23.45
N ARG A 247 -0.88 11.80 -22.73
CA ARG A 247 -1.98 12.58 -23.30
C ARG A 247 -1.48 13.88 -23.93
N ILE A 248 -0.43 14.47 -23.35
CA ILE A 248 0.16 15.73 -23.80
C ILE A 248 1.00 15.50 -25.07
N HIS A 249 1.88 14.49 -25.06
CA HIS A 249 2.86 14.26 -26.12
C HIS A 249 2.41 13.29 -27.22
N SER A 250 1.42 12.46 -26.94
CA SER A 250 0.97 11.37 -27.85
C SER A 250 -0.55 11.26 -27.96
N ASN A 251 -1.31 12.25 -27.46
CA ASN A 251 -2.78 12.22 -27.40
C ASN A 251 -3.36 10.93 -26.79
N GLY A 252 -2.64 10.27 -25.87
CA GLY A 252 -3.04 9.01 -25.26
C GLY A 252 -3.05 7.83 -26.23
N ALA A 253 -2.32 7.92 -27.34
CA ALA A 253 -2.22 6.85 -28.33
C ALA A 253 -1.65 5.58 -27.72
N ARG A 254 -2.13 4.43 -28.20
CA ARG A 254 -1.68 3.10 -27.82
C ARG A 254 -1.12 2.35 -29.01
N VAL A 255 0.02 1.73 -28.84
CA VAL A 255 0.68 0.92 -29.86
C VAL A 255 1.02 -0.46 -29.29
N LYS A 256 0.88 -1.50 -30.10
CA LYS A 256 1.29 -2.85 -29.72
C LYS A 256 2.81 -2.93 -29.65
N MET A 257 3.35 -3.55 -28.59
CA MET A 257 4.79 -3.77 -28.44
C MET A 257 5.16 -5.19 -28.86
N GLU A 258 6.09 -5.30 -29.79
CA GLU A 258 6.74 -6.57 -30.13
C GLU A 258 8.10 -6.63 -29.44
N VAL A 259 8.20 -7.49 -28.41
CA VAL A 259 9.39 -7.64 -27.55
C VAL A 259 9.94 -9.06 -27.57
N GLU A 260 9.09 -10.05 -27.87
CA GLU A 260 9.43 -11.47 -27.71
C GLU A 260 10.51 -11.91 -28.70
N SER A 261 10.41 -11.45 -29.96
CA SER A 261 11.35 -11.78 -31.02
C SER A 261 12.60 -10.88 -31.00
N THR A 262 12.50 -9.66 -30.46
CA THR A 262 13.50 -8.62 -30.60
C THR A 262 14.40 -8.46 -29.39
N LEU A 263 13.84 -8.60 -28.17
CA LEU A 263 14.61 -8.44 -26.95
C LEU A 263 15.07 -9.78 -26.36
N PRO A 264 16.35 -9.89 -25.96
CA PRO A 264 16.87 -11.09 -25.30
C PRO A 264 16.35 -11.26 -23.87
N VAL A 265 16.16 -10.14 -23.15
CA VAL A 265 15.74 -10.09 -21.74
C VAL A 265 14.78 -8.95 -21.54
N TYR A 266 13.72 -9.17 -20.78
CA TYR A 266 12.83 -8.12 -20.29
C TYR A 266 12.07 -8.58 -19.05
N SER A 267 11.64 -7.62 -18.22
CA SER A 267 10.74 -7.83 -17.10
C SER A 267 9.78 -6.66 -17.06
N LEU A 268 8.51 -6.91 -17.34
CA LEU A 268 7.48 -5.90 -17.55
C LEU A 268 6.24 -6.22 -16.71
N PHE A 269 5.54 -5.18 -16.29
CA PHE A 269 4.27 -5.29 -15.58
C PHE A 269 3.34 -4.12 -15.95
N PRO A 270 2.01 -4.23 -15.77
CA PRO A 270 1.06 -3.16 -16.07
C PRO A 270 1.32 -1.93 -15.19
N GLY A 271 1.33 -0.76 -15.79
CA GLY A 271 1.61 0.51 -15.10
C GLY A 271 3.07 0.97 -15.15
N GLN A 272 4.00 0.09 -15.51
CA GLN A 272 5.42 0.42 -15.63
C GLN A 272 5.64 1.49 -16.70
N ILE A 273 6.38 2.55 -16.36
CA ILE A 273 6.76 3.59 -17.31
C ILE A 273 8.14 3.25 -17.85
N VAL A 274 8.23 3.23 -19.18
CA VAL A 274 9.43 2.84 -19.90
C VAL A 274 9.72 3.80 -21.06
N VAL A 275 10.98 3.85 -21.47
CA VAL A 275 11.38 4.40 -22.77
C VAL A 275 11.77 3.22 -23.66
N ALA A 276 11.13 3.11 -24.79
CA ALA A 276 11.42 2.08 -25.79
C ALA A 276 12.04 2.72 -27.04
N LYS A 277 13.12 2.14 -27.55
CA LYS A 277 13.69 2.47 -28.84
C LYS A 277 13.30 1.38 -29.84
N GLY A 278 12.72 1.76 -30.96
CA GLY A 278 12.24 0.79 -31.93
C GLY A 278 11.70 1.43 -33.19
N ARG A 279 11.27 0.59 -34.11
CA ARG A 279 10.69 0.98 -35.40
C ARG A 279 9.18 0.75 -35.40
N CYS A 280 8.44 1.68 -35.95
CA CYS A 280 6.99 1.59 -36.04
C CYS A 280 6.50 1.84 -37.48
N PRO A 281 6.78 0.95 -38.44
CA PRO A 281 6.50 1.17 -39.86
C PRO A 281 5.01 1.22 -40.21
N SER A 282 4.16 0.63 -39.37
CA SER A 282 2.70 0.61 -39.57
C SER A 282 1.93 1.62 -38.74
N GLY A 283 2.59 2.29 -37.75
CA GLY A 283 1.89 3.11 -36.75
C GLY A 283 1.11 2.31 -35.70
N HIS A 284 1.01 0.98 -35.83
CA HIS A 284 0.21 0.12 -34.96
C HIS A 284 1.06 -0.85 -34.10
N THR A 285 2.27 -1.17 -34.55
CA THR A 285 3.16 -2.11 -33.87
C THR A 285 4.56 -1.51 -33.78
N LEU A 286 5.05 -1.38 -32.55
CA LEU A 286 6.41 -0.95 -32.25
C LEU A 286 7.30 -2.19 -32.08
N HIS A 287 8.25 -2.37 -32.99
CA HIS A 287 9.28 -3.41 -32.91
C HIS A 287 10.42 -2.89 -32.05
N VAL A 288 10.43 -3.25 -30.78
CA VAL A 288 11.36 -2.71 -29.76
C VAL A 288 12.73 -3.34 -29.92
N THR A 289 13.77 -2.53 -30.09
CA THR A 289 15.17 -2.97 -30.16
C THR A 289 15.91 -2.78 -28.84
N GLU A 290 15.56 -1.72 -28.08
CA GLU A 290 16.13 -1.40 -26.78
C GLU A 290 15.02 -0.95 -25.86
N LEU A 291 15.15 -1.29 -24.56
CA LEU A 291 14.16 -0.96 -23.53
C LEU A 291 14.87 -0.39 -22.30
N TYR A 292 14.45 0.79 -21.89
CA TYR A 292 14.95 1.51 -20.72
C TYR A 292 13.83 1.60 -19.70
N SER A 293 13.99 0.94 -18.54
CA SER A 293 12.95 0.85 -17.52
C SER A 293 13.43 1.19 -16.12
N GLU A 294 14.74 1.43 -15.95
CA GLU A 294 15.36 1.52 -14.63
C GLU A 294 15.86 2.92 -14.34
N ILE A 295 15.16 3.62 -13.43
CA ILE A 295 15.57 4.93 -12.91
C ILE A 295 15.43 4.93 -11.39
N PRO A 296 16.36 4.28 -10.66
CA PRO A 296 16.33 4.37 -9.20
C PRO A 296 16.49 5.82 -8.75
N PRO A 297 15.94 6.19 -7.60
CA PRO A 297 16.19 7.50 -6.99
C PRO A 297 17.69 7.69 -6.71
N GLU A 298 18.07 8.92 -6.44
CA GLU A 298 19.41 9.20 -5.93
C GLU A 298 19.57 8.59 -4.53
N SER A 299 20.79 8.16 -4.22
CA SER A 299 21.13 7.74 -2.86
C SER A 299 21.03 8.93 -1.90
N PRO A 300 20.68 8.69 -0.63
CA PRO A 300 20.70 9.76 0.37
C PRO A 300 22.07 10.42 0.42
N LYS A 301 22.09 11.70 0.80
CA LYS A 301 23.35 12.39 1.04
C LYS A 301 24.02 11.81 2.27
N VAL A 302 25.31 11.50 2.15
CA VAL A 302 26.11 11.00 3.27
C VAL A 302 26.25 12.10 4.31
N ASP A 303 25.73 11.85 5.51
CA ASP A 303 25.94 12.74 6.64
C ASP A 303 27.01 12.15 7.58
N ASN A 304 27.75 13.02 8.30
CA ASN A 304 28.81 12.61 9.22
C ASN A 304 28.33 11.74 10.41
N GLN A 305 27.03 11.50 10.52
CA GLN A 305 26.40 10.68 11.56
C GLN A 305 26.57 9.15 11.35
N GLU A 306 26.99 8.69 10.16
CA GLU A 306 27.13 7.26 9.83
C GLU A 306 28.24 6.50 10.60
N LYS A 307 28.94 7.20 11.48
CA LYS A 307 30.02 6.63 12.32
C LYS A 307 29.50 5.73 13.45
N GLN A 308 28.19 5.64 13.62
CA GLN A 308 27.58 4.91 14.71
C GLN A 308 27.02 3.57 14.23
N SER A 309 27.13 2.55 15.07
CA SER A 309 26.44 1.28 14.87
C SER A 309 24.93 1.46 14.99
N LEU A 310 24.14 0.60 14.35
CA LEU A 310 22.69 0.57 14.52
C LEU A 310 22.22 -0.87 14.74
N SER A 311 21.55 -1.11 15.85
CA SER A 311 20.89 -2.38 16.17
C SER A 311 19.39 -2.21 16.08
N MET A 312 18.74 -2.95 15.19
CA MET A 312 17.30 -2.87 14.98
C MET A 312 16.64 -4.23 15.15
N MET A 313 15.39 -4.20 15.58
CA MET A 313 14.50 -5.36 15.52
C MET A 313 13.25 -4.99 14.74
N CYS A 314 12.79 -5.88 13.85
CA CYS A 314 11.60 -5.66 13.05
C CYS A 314 10.64 -6.84 13.15
N ALA A 315 9.36 -6.56 13.45
CA ALA A 315 8.31 -7.55 13.45
C ALA A 315 7.06 -7.04 12.72
N VAL A 316 6.37 -7.95 12.04
CA VAL A 316 5.17 -7.67 11.26
C VAL A 316 3.99 -8.45 11.84
N GLY A 317 2.87 -7.76 12.06
CA GLY A 317 1.64 -8.38 12.53
C GLY A 317 1.08 -9.47 11.58
N PRO A 318 0.08 -10.22 12.06
CA PRO A 318 -0.61 -10.09 13.33
C PRO A 318 0.26 -10.41 14.53
N PHE A 319 0.00 -9.72 15.65
CA PHE A 319 0.72 -9.89 16.90
C PHE A 319 0.02 -10.84 17.88
N SER A 320 -1.19 -11.28 17.57
CA SER A 320 -1.96 -12.31 18.27
C SER A 320 -2.07 -13.58 17.43
N THR A 321 -2.31 -14.72 18.07
CA THR A 321 -2.73 -15.95 17.39
C THR A 321 -4.21 -15.80 16.97
N GLN A 322 -4.74 -16.76 16.19
CA GLN A 322 -6.16 -16.78 15.85
C GLN A 322 -7.04 -17.37 16.97
N GLU A 323 -6.45 -17.86 18.05
CA GLU A 323 -7.16 -18.51 19.15
C GLU A 323 -7.73 -17.48 20.13
N ASP A 324 -6.94 -16.46 20.45
CA ASP A 324 -7.30 -15.44 21.43
C ASP A 324 -6.65 -14.07 21.12
N LEU A 325 -7.03 -13.05 21.90
CA LEU A 325 -6.47 -11.70 21.87
C LEU A 325 -5.54 -11.43 23.07
N GLU A 326 -4.90 -12.47 23.63
CA GLU A 326 -3.94 -12.32 24.73
C GLU A 326 -2.60 -11.74 24.27
N TYR A 327 -2.32 -11.79 22.95
CA TYR A 327 -1.09 -11.26 22.34
C TYR A 327 0.20 -11.88 22.88
N GLU A 328 0.17 -13.16 23.25
CA GLU A 328 1.36 -13.88 23.75
C GLU A 328 2.59 -13.76 22.81
N PRO A 329 2.44 -13.82 21.46
CA PRO A 329 3.58 -13.65 20.57
C PRO A 329 4.22 -12.25 20.64
N LEU A 330 3.44 -11.22 20.95
CA LEU A 330 3.97 -9.88 21.20
C LEU A 330 4.73 -9.84 22.52
N GLU A 331 4.21 -10.47 23.58
CA GLU A 331 4.89 -10.53 24.87
C GLU A 331 6.25 -11.24 24.78
N ASP A 332 6.31 -12.36 24.06
CA ASP A 332 7.57 -13.06 23.82
C ASP A 332 8.55 -12.19 23.03
N LEU A 333 8.08 -11.45 22.02
CA LEU A 333 8.91 -10.49 21.28
C LEU A 333 9.43 -9.38 22.19
N LEU A 334 8.57 -8.81 23.06
CA LEU A 334 8.95 -7.78 24.03
C LEU A 334 9.94 -8.33 25.08
N GLY A 335 9.82 -9.61 25.44
CA GLY A 335 10.83 -10.33 26.25
C GLY A 335 12.19 -10.32 25.57
N VAL A 336 12.26 -10.68 24.28
CA VAL A 336 13.50 -10.61 23.49
C VAL A 336 14.03 -9.18 23.36
N VAL A 337 13.15 -8.18 23.23
CA VAL A 337 13.55 -6.76 23.23
C VAL A 337 14.19 -6.35 24.55
N ASN A 338 13.62 -6.77 25.69
CA ASN A 338 14.18 -6.50 27.02
C ASN A 338 15.57 -7.14 27.21
N GLU A 339 15.80 -8.33 26.68
CA GLU A 339 17.09 -9.02 26.74
C GLU A 339 18.15 -8.37 25.84
N THR A 340 17.77 -8.02 24.60
CA THR A 340 18.73 -7.54 23.58
C THR A 340 18.87 -6.03 23.53
N GLN A 341 17.88 -5.28 24.03
CA GLN A 341 17.83 -3.83 24.10
C GLN A 341 18.22 -3.14 22.77
N PRO A 342 17.56 -3.45 21.62
CA PRO A 342 17.92 -2.85 20.35
C PRO A 342 17.76 -1.32 20.39
N ASP A 343 18.49 -0.60 19.55
CA ASP A 343 18.33 0.86 19.41
C ASP A 343 16.93 1.21 18.90
N VAL A 344 16.40 0.39 17.96
CA VAL A 344 15.09 0.59 17.34
C VAL A 344 14.30 -0.70 17.29
N LEU A 345 13.03 -0.63 17.68
CA LEU A 345 12.02 -1.65 17.47
C LEU A 345 11.01 -1.15 16.43
N LEU A 346 11.04 -1.71 15.22
CA LEU A 346 10.08 -1.43 14.15
C LEU A 346 8.93 -2.44 14.21
N LEU A 347 7.73 -1.97 14.49
CA LEU A 347 6.51 -2.77 14.49
C LEU A 347 5.63 -2.35 13.32
N MET A 348 5.34 -3.30 12.44
CA MET A 348 4.51 -3.11 11.25
C MET A 348 3.18 -3.83 11.43
N GLY A 349 2.06 -3.15 11.21
CA GLY A 349 0.72 -3.72 11.34
C GLY A 349 0.48 -5.00 10.50
N PRO A 350 -0.69 -5.65 10.66
CA PRO A 350 -1.81 -5.21 11.49
C PRO A 350 -1.61 -5.46 12.99
N PHE A 351 -2.03 -4.48 13.81
CA PHE A 351 -2.07 -4.56 15.27
C PHE A 351 -3.38 -5.16 15.77
N VAL A 352 -4.51 -4.68 15.22
CA VAL A 352 -5.85 -5.22 15.45
C VAL A 352 -6.38 -5.74 14.11
N HIS A 353 -6.10 -7.02 13.84
CA HIS A 353 -6.32 -7.63 12.53
C HIS A 353 -7.80 -7.85 12.26
N ASP A 354 -8.32 -7.29 11.15
CA ASP A 354 -9.73 -7.35 10.72
C ASP A 354 -10.27 -8.79 10.56
N LYS A 355 -9.39 -9.73 10.17
CA LYS A 355 -9.74 -11.16 9.94
C LYS A 355 -9.56 -12.05 11.16
N HIS A 356 -9.19 -11.48 12.33
CA HIS A 356 -9.13 -12.28 13.56
C HIS A 356 -10.54 -12.73 13.96
N PRO A 357 -10.79 -14.02 14.31
CA PRO A 357 -12.14 -14.53 14.56
C PRO A 357 -12.92 -13.75 15.61
N GLN A 358 -12.28 -13.36 16.72
CA GLN A 358 -12.94 -12.57 17.78
C GLN A 358 -13.20 -11.12 17.33
N ILE A 359 -12.34 -10.54 16.53
CA ILE A 359 -12.54 -9.18 15.95
C ILE A 359 -13.65 -9.22 14.90
N ALA A 360 -13.62 -10.21 13.99
CA ALA A 360 -14.64 -10.38 12.95
C ALA A 360 -16.04 -10.65 13.52
N SER A 361 -16.13 -11.26 14.71
CA SER A 361 -17.40 -11.44 15.42
C SER A 361 -17.93 -10.14 16.08
N CYS A 362 -17.21 -9.04 16.02
CA CYS A 362 -17.53 -7.74 16.60
C CYS A 362 -17.74 -7.73 18.13
N LEU A 363 -17.17 -8.67 18.85
CA LEU A 363 -17.37 -8.82 20.30
C LEU A 363 -16.07 -9.13 21.05
N PRO A 364 -15.00 -8.29 20.96
CA PRO A 364 -13.91 -8.43 21.90
C PRO A 364 -14.46 -8.09 23.30
N THR A 365 -14.38 -9.04 24.20
CA THR A 365 -14.80 -8.87 25.60
C THR A 365 -13.64 -9.12 26.54
N LYS A 366 -13.52 -8.27 27.56
CA LYS A 366 -12.59 -8.46 28.69
C LYS A 366 -13.39 -8.70 29.96
N LEU A 367 -12.97 -9.65 30.76
CA LEU A 367 -13.50 -9.84 32.11
C LEU A 367 -12.88 -8.79 33.03
N ILE A 368 -13.71 -7.93 33.60
CA ILE A 368 -13.33 -7.01 34.67
C ILE A 368 -14.16 -7.40 35.90
N GLU A 369 -13.51 -7.84 36.96
CA GLU A 369 -14.16 -8.32 38.18
C GLU A 369 -15.28 -9.36 37.90
N ASP A 370 -14.97 -10.36 37.05
CA ASP A 370 -15.89 -11.40 36.59
C ASP A 370 -17.09 -10.92 35.72
N THR A 371 -17.12 -9.63 35.37
CA THR A 371 -18.16 -9.08 34.49
C THR A 371 -17.61 -8.92 33.07
N PRO A 372 -18.25 -9.50 32.04
CA PRO A 372 -17.80 -9.32 30.67
C PRO A 372 -18.11 -7.89 30.20
N VAL A 373 -17.06 -7.13 29.90
CA VAL A 373 -17.15 -5.78 29.33
C VAL A 373 -16.79 -5.85 27.87
N ALA A 374 -17.65 -5.32 27.00
CA ALA A 374 -17.39 -5.18 25.57
C ALA A 374 -16.35 -4.08 25.36
N LEU A 375 -15.29 -4.41 24.61
CA LEU A 375 -14.24 -3.47 24.24
C LEU A 375 -14.47 -2.95 22.82
N THR A 376 -14.15 -1.67 22.59
CA THR A 376 -14.04 -1.16 21.23
C THR A 376 -12.69 -1.62 20.62
N PHE A 377 -12.58 -1.62 19.30
CA PHE A 377 -11.30 -1.92 18.63
C PHE A 377 -10.21 -0.90 19.01
N GLN A 378 -10.60 0.33 19.28
CA GLN A 378 -9.70 1.37 19.77
C GLN A 378 -9.19 1.05 21.18
N ASP A 379 -10.02 0.49 22.06
CA ASP A 379 -9.59 0.08 23.40
C ASP A 379 -8.58 -1.06 23.33
N VAL A 380 -8.80 -2.04 22.43
CA VAL A 380 -7.83 -3.11 22.20
C VAL A 380 -6.48 -2.56 21.73
N PHE A 381 -6.50 -1.60 20.82
CA PHE A 381 -5.27 -0.97 20.33
C PHE A 381 -4.58 -0.15 21.42
N THR A 382 -5.32 0.65 22.18
CA THR A 382 -4.77 1.42 23.31
C THR A 382 -4.13 0.51 24.34
N PHE A 383 -4.78 -0.62 24.65
CA PHE A 383 -4.22 -1.64 25.55
C PHE A 383 -2.89 -2.19 25.03
N LEU A 384 -2.78 -2.49 23.73
CA LEU A 384 -1.53 -2.93 23.11
C LEU A 384 -0.43 -1.87 23.21
N LEU A 385 -0.76 -0.62 22.90
CA LEU A 385 0.20 0.47 22.99
C LEU A 385 0.71 0.67 24.42
N THR A 386 -0.18 0.57 25.41
CA THR A 386 0.20 0.66 26.83
C THR A 386 1.14 -0.47 27.24
N ARG A 387 0.90 -1.71 26.77
CA ARG A 387 1.80 -2.85 27.02
C ARG A 387 3.17 -2.65 26.38
N ILE A 388 3.22 -2.21 25.13
CA ILE A 388 4.47 -1.90 24.44
C ILE A 388 5.22 -0.78 25.18
N ALA A 389 4.52 0.30 25.54
CA ALA A 389 5.06 1.44 26.25
C ALA A 389 5.69 1.03 27.60
N ALA A 390 4.95 0.26 28.41
CA ALA A 390 5.42 -0.24 29.69
C ALA A 390 6.66 -1.15 29.56
N SER A 391 6.72 -1.98 28.51
CA SER A 391 7.86 -2.85 28.28
C SER A 391 9.15 -2.10 27.95
N VAL A 392 9.04 -0.95 27.26
CA VAL A 392 10.22 -0.18 26.82
C VAL A 392 10.53 1.04 27.68
N GLU A 393 9.70 1.36 28.69
CA GLU A 393 9.78 2.59 29.48
C GLU A 393 11.18 2.85 30.09
N ASN A 394 11.85 1.79 30.53
CA ASN A 394 13.17 1.87 31.13
C ASN A 394 14.32 1.55 30.17
N LEU A 395 14.00 1.37 28.86
CA LEU A 395 14.97 1.09 27.82
C LEU A 395 15.30 2.37 27.03
N LYS A 396 16.43 2.35 26.34
CA LYS A 396 16.82 3.39 25.37
C LYS A 396 16.20 3.14 23.99
N THR A 397 15.54 2.02 23.82
CA THR A 397 14.93 1.57 22.57
C THR A 397 13.86 2.55 22.12
N ARG A 398 13.96 3.00 20.85
CA ARG A 398 12.91 3.77 20.16
C ARG A 398 11.97 2.80 19.45
N VAL A 399 10.67 2.96 19.63
CA VAL A 399 9.65 2.14 18.97
C VAL A 399 9.05 2.91 17.81
N VAL A 400 9.09 2.31 16.62
CA VAL A 400 8.46 2.85 15.40
C VAL A 400 7.28 1.99 15.03
N LEU A 401 6.10 2.59 14.86
CA LEU A 401 4.88 1.89 14.51
C LEU A 401 4.37 2.35 13.14
N CYS A 402 4.14 1.39 12.24
CA CYS A 402 3.59 1.60 10.90
C CYS A 402 2.23 0.90 10.78
N PRO A 403 1.15 1.60 10.35
CA PRO A 403 -0.17 1.00 10.18
C PRO A 403 -0.23 0.01 9.02
N SER A 404 -1.29 -0.79 8.99
CA SER A 404 -1.65 -1.66 7.87
C SER A 404 -3.08 -1.40 7.42
N THR A 405 -3.37 -1.62 6.13
CA THR A 405 -4.74 -1.61 5.60
C THR A 405 -5.62 -2.73 6.17
N GLU A 406 -5.01 -3.72 6.86
CA GLU A 406 -5.69 -4.78 7.60
C GLU A 406 -5.95 -4.40 9.08
N ASP A 407 -5.61 -3.17 9.53
CA ASP A 407 -5.91 -2.65 10.88
C ASP A 407 -7.33 -2.09 10.94
N ILE A 408 -8.25 -2.82 11.60
CA ILE A 408 -9.68 -2.43 11.64
C ILE A 408 -9.95 -1.10 12.37
N MET A 409 -9.08 -0.72 13.31
CA MET A 409 -9.24 0.52 14.08
C MET A 409 -8.66 1.75 13.38
N HIS A 410 -7.95 1.59 12.27
CA HIS A 410 -7.41 2.73 11.52
C HIS A 410 -8.51 3.46 10.76
N HIS A 411 -8.48 4.81 10.75
CA HIS A 411 -9.50 5.62 10.08
C HIS A 411 -9.54 5.42 8.56
N HIS A 412 -8.40 5.07 7.96
CA HIS A 412 -8.27 4.85 6.52
C HIS A 412 -7.85 3.42 6.23
N ILE A 413 -8.67 2.73 5.45
CA ILE A 413 -8.41 1.37 4.93
C ILE A 413 -7.78 1.39 3.53
N SER A 414 -7.60 2.59 2.95
CA SER A 414 -7.01 2.79 1.62
C SER A 414 -5.55 3.20 1.73
N PHE A 415 -4.74 2.75 0.77
CA PHE A 415 -3.34 3.12 0.66
C PHE A 415 -3.18 4.39 -0.21
N PRO A 416 -2.33 5.34 0.17
CA PRO A 416 -1.47 5.38 1.35
C PRO A 416 -2.25 5.70 2.63
N GLN A 417 -1.73 5.33 3.80
CA GLN A 417 -2.35 5.60 5.09
C GLN A 417 -1.55 6.64 5.88
N PRO A 418 -2.19 7.62 6.53
CA PRO A 418 -1.52 8.47 7.50
C PRO A 418 -1.06 7.67 8.73
N ALA A 419 -0.22 8.25 9.56
CA ALA A 419 0.15 7.68 10.83
C ALA A 419 -1.07 7.52 11.76
N PHE A 420 -0.98 6.62 12.74
CA PHE A 420 -2.02 6.48 13.75
C PHE A 420 -2.24 7.78 14.53
N HIS A 421 -3.49 8.13 14.77
CA HIS A 421 -3.86 9.20 15.69
C HIS A 421 -3.95 8.65 17.11
N VAL A 422 -2.91 8.87 17.89
CA VAL A 422 -2.82 8.38 19.26
C VAL A 422 -2.72 9.54 20.23
N ASN A 423 -3.53 9.49 21.30
CA ASN A 423 -3.36 10.41 22.42
C ASN A 423 -2.19 9.96 23.28
N MET A 424 -1.03 10.60 23.09
CA MET A 424 0.21 10.27 23.79
C MET A 424 0.12 10.47 25.31
N ASP A 425 -0.79 11.32 25.80
CA ASP A 425 -0.97 11.55 27.24
C ASP A 425 -1.56 10.32 27.95
N GLN A 426 -2.26 9.45 27.23
CA GLN A 426 -2.81 8.21 27.78
C GLN A 426 -1.77 7.10 27.95
N LEU A 427 -0.60 7.22 27.30
CA LEU A 427 0.44 6.20 27.35
C LEU A 427 1.40 6.39 28.53
N GLU A 428 1.28 7.49 29.28
CA GLU A 428 2.08 7.81 30.49
C GLU A 428 3.60 7.66 30.29
N LEU A 429 4.09 7.84 29.05
CA LEU A 429 5.51 7.72 28.72
C LEU A 429 6.32 8.86 29.33
N LYS A 430 7.45 8.54 29.96
CA LYS A 430 8.43 9.52 30.47
C LYS A 430 9.04 10.35 29.33
N ASP A 431 9.32 9.70 28.20
CA ASP A 431 9.83 10.33 26.98
C ASP A 431 8.84 10.10 25.83
N ARG A 432 8.15 11.17 25.39
CA ARG A 432 7.21 11.12 24.26
C ARG A 432 7.86 10.73 22.94
N GLN A 433 9.18 10.93 22.79
CA GLN A 433 9.91 10.53 21.59
C GLN A 433 10.22 9.03 21.56
N GLN A 434 9.95 8.30 22.63
CA GLN A 434 10.19 6.86 22.71
C GLN A 434 9.33 6.07 21.72
N MET A 435 8.13 6.57 21.41
CA MET A 435 7.24 5.98 20.39
C MET A 435 7.03 6.95 19.26
N THR A 436 7.31 6.51 18.03
CA THR A 436 7.13 7.27 16.79
C THR A 436 6.15 6.55 15.89
N PHE A 437 5.13 7.27 15.44
CA PHE A 437 4.12 6.74 14.51
C PHE A 437 4.42 7.27 13.11
N ILE A 438 4.58 6.35 12.15
CA ILE A 438 4.86 6.67 10.74
C ILE A 438 3.70 6.30 9.85
N SER A 439 3.63 6.93 8.68
CA SER A 439 2.64 6.62 7.64
C SER A 439 2.94 5.28 6.95
N ASN A 440 1.98 4.76 6.21
CA ASN A 440 2.13 3.61 5.31
C ASN A 440 1.84 4.07 3.86
N PRO A 441 2.87 4.18 3.00
CA PRO A 441 4.26 3.93 3.28
C PRO A 441 4.90 5.03 4.12
N GLY A 442 6.01 4.69 4.79
CA GLY A 442 6.82 5.63 5.54
C GLY A 442 8.28 5.61 5.10
N ILE A 443 8.93 6.76 5.13
CA ILE A 443 10.39 6.87 4.96
C ILE A 443 10.92 7.63 6.16
N ILE A 444 11.88 7.03 6.85
CA ILE A 444 12.55 7.61 8.02
C ILE A 444 14.07 7.58 7.81
N SER A 445 14.77 8.46 8.50
CA SER A 445 16.23 8.45 8.60
C SER A 445 16.64 8.19 10.04
N ILE A 446 17.60 7.30 10.25
CA ILE A 446 18.20 6.99 11.55
C ILE A 446 19.71 6.96 11.36
N ASN A 447 20.42 7.87 12.04
CA ASN A 447 21.88 8.01 11.90
C ASN A 447 22.34 8.14 10.43
N GLY A 448 21.58 8.85 9.59
CA GLY A 448 21.89 9.02 8.17
C GLY A 448 21.51 7.83 7.29
N ILE A 449 21.02 6.72 7.86
CA ILE A 449 20.53 5.55 7.12
C ILE A 449 19.06 5.76 6.76
N SER A 450 18.73 5.73 5.48
CA SER A 450 17.36 5.89 4.99
C SER A 450 16.63 4.55 5.00
N ILE A 451 15.45 4.53 5.62
CA ILE A 451 14.66 3.31 5.83
C ILE A 451 13.27 3.54 5.24
N GLY A 452 12.94 2.76 4.20
CA GLY A 452 11.61 2.70 3.62
C GLY A 452 10.79 1.58 4.27
N VAL A 453 9.54 1.86 4.62
CA VAL A 453 8.64 0.90 5.28
C VAL A 453 7.30 0.87 4.56
N THR A 454 6.79 -0.32 4.25
CA THR A 454 5.42 -0.48 3.74
C THR A 454 4.80 -1.80 4.20
N THR A 455 3.53 -1.74 4.57
CA THR A 455 2.72 -2.91 4.93
C THR A 455 1.84 -3.39 3.77
N GLN A 456 1.80 -2.64 2.64
CA GLN A 456 1.07 -3.05 1.44
C GLN A 456 1.80 -4.18 0.72
N ASP A 457 1.11 -5.29 0.42
CA ASP A 457 1.71 -6.46 -0.24
C ASP A 457 1.88 -6.25 -1.76
N THR A 458 2.67 -5.24 -2.11
CA THR A 458 2.97 -4.89 -3.51
C THR A 458 3.68 -6.01 -4.25
N LEU A 459 4.54 -6.78 -3.56
CA LEU A 459 5.28 -7.87 -4.18
C LEU A 459 4.38 -9.00 -4.67
N LEU A 460 3.37 -9.36 -3.89
CA LEU A 460 2.40 -10.37 -4.29
C LEU A 460 1.61 -9.91 -5.52
N HIS A 461 1.18 -8.64 -5.52
CA HIS A 461 0.43 -8.06 -6.64
C HIS A 461 1.28 -7.98 -7.91
N LEU A 462 2.53 -7.54 -7.83
CA LEU A 462 3.47 -7.57 -8.94
C LEU A 462 3.74 -8.99 -9.44
N ALA A 463 3.88 -9.96 -8.52
CA ALA A 463 4.13 -11.36 -8.88
C ALA A 463 2.98 -12.00 -9.68
N GLN A 464 1.76 -11.49 -9.55
CA GLN A 464 0.60 -11.96 -10.31
C GLN A 464 0.59 -11.45 -11.74
N GLU A 465 1.20 -10.28 -11.99
CA GLU A 465 1.08 -9.53 -13.24
C GLU A 465 2.40 -9.44 -14.04
N ASP A 466 3.55 -9.88 -13.50
CA ASP A 466 4.83 -9.75 -14.16
C ASP A 466 4.98 -10.67 -15.38
N VAL A 467 5.49 -10.12 -16.48
CA VAL A 467 5.86 -10.83 -17.72
C VAL A 467 7.35 -10.74 -17.90
N VAL A 468 7.99 -11.89 -18.00
CA VAL A 468 9.44 -12.01 -17.93
C VAL A 468 10.00 -12.92 -19.00
N LYS A 469 11.09 -12.48 -19.63
CA LYS A 469 12.01 -13.29 -20.43
C LYS A 469 13.41 -13.14 -19.85
N LEU A 470 13.96 -14.23 -19.32
CA LEU A 470 15.28 -14.26 -18.69
C LEU A 470 16.33 -14.82 -19.66
N ASP A 471 17.56 -14.31 -19.55
CA ASP A 471 18.71 -14.89 -20.22
C ASP A 471 19.04 -16.25 -19.60
N LYS A 472 19.11 -17.28 -20.45
CA LYS A 472 19.45 -18.65 -20.02
C LYS A 472 20.90 -18.79 -19.56
N ASN A 473 21.77 -17.90 -20.03
CA ASN A 473 23.22 -17.96 -19.83
C ASN A 473 23.73 -17.12 -18.65
N LYS A 474 22.85 -16.29 -18.05
CA LYS A 474 23.19 -15.47 -16.88
C LYS A 474 22.67 -16.09 -15.58
N PRO A 475 23.35 -15.88 -14.44
CA PRO A 475 22.83 -16.29 -13.15
C PRO A 475 21.44 -15.65 -12.95
N LYS A 476 20.46 -16.50 -12.60
CA LYS A 476 19.09 -16.04 -12.43
C LYS A 476 19.00 -15.21 -11.16
N LYS A 477 18.74 -13.92 -11.29
CA LYS A 477 18.31 -13.09 -10.15
C LYS A 477 17.04 -13.72 -9.56
N MET A 478 16.96 -13.83 -8.24
CA MET A 478 15.77 -14.38 -7.58
C MET A 478 14.55 -13.57 -7.99
N ARG A 479 13.42 -14.25 -8.27
CA ARG A 479 12.20 -13.60 -8.73
C ARG A 479 11.76 -12.48 -7.79
N ILE A 480 11.81 -12.72 -6.48
CA ILE A 480 11.40 -11.77 -5.46
C ILE A 480 12.29 -10.51 -5.48
N ALA A 481 13.62 -10.69 -5.61
CA ALA A 481 14.54 -9.55 -5.70
C ALA A 481 14.25 -8.67 -6.93
N ARG A 482 13.95 -9.27 -8.08
CA ARG A 482 13.58 -8.56 -9.30
C ARG A 482 12.26 -7.77 -9.13
N LEU A 483 11.26 -8.37 -8.47
CA LEU A 483 9.98 -7.68 -8.20
C LEU A 483 10.17 -6.49 -7.25
N ALA A 484 10.97 -6.65 -6.20
CA ALA A 484 11.29 -5.56 -5.29
C ALA A 484 12.10 -4.45 -5.98
N GLU A 485 13.00 -4.83 -6.90
CA GLU A 485 13.77 -3.88 -7.71
C GLU A 485 12.87 -3.01 -8.60
N HIS A 486 11.76 -3.54 -9.14
CA HIS A 486 10.78 -2.74 -9.88
C HIS A 486 10.20 -1.59 -9.06
N MET A 487 10.01 -1.76 -7.75
CA MET A 487 9.51 -0.69 -6.89
C MET A 487 10.53 0.45 -6.78
N VAL A 488 11.80 0.10 -6.58
CA VAL A 488 12.88 1.10 -6.48
C VAL A 488 13.13 1.77 -7.82
N THR A 489 13.22 1.00 -8.91
CA THR A 489 13.52 1.55 -10.25
C THR A 489 12.38 2.37 -10.84
N GLN A 490 11.14 2.12 -10.44
CA GLN A 490 9.97 2.94 -10.76
C GLN A 490 9.65 3.99 -9.68
N ARG A 491 10.52 4.16 -8.69
CA ARG A 491 10.42 5.16 -7.61
C ARG A 491 9.09 5.15 -6.87
N SER A 492 8.47 3.96 -6.68
CA SER A 492 7.13 3.87 -6.13
C SER A 492 6.98 2.67 -5.20
N PHE A 493 6.37 2.88 -4.03
CA PHE A 493 5.95 1.79 -3.15
C PHE A 493 4.82 0.94 -3.74
N TYR A 494 4.10 1.48 -4.73
CA TYR A 494 3.08 0.74 -5.47
C TYR A 494 3.06 1.17 -6.95
N PRO A 495 3.90 0.57 -7.82
CA PRO A 495 4.03 0.97 -9.22
C PRO A 495 2.98 0.35 -10.16
N LEU A 496 2.20 -0.65 -9.70
CA LEU A 496 1.22 -1.37 -10.52
C LEU A 496 0.02 -0.49 -10.87
N PHE A 497 -0.36 -0.45 -12.14
CA PHE A 497 -1.58 0.22 -12.62
C PHE A 497 -2.19 -0.53 -13.82
N PRO A 498 -3.50 -0.87 -13.80
CA PRO A 498 -4.42 -0.68 -12.69
C PRO A 498 -4.00 -1.45 -11.43
N PRO A 499 -4.44 -1.00 -10.24
CA PRO A 499 -4.12 -1.70 -9.01
C PRO A 499 -4.77 -3.08 -8.96
N SER A 500 -4.20 -3.97 -8.15
CA SER A 500 -4.83 -5.25 -7.83
C SER A 500 -6.21 -5.03 -7.20
N GLN A 501 -7.15 -5.94 -7.42
CA GLN A 501 -8.48 -5.89 -6.82
C GLN A 501 -8.47 -5.94 -5.28
N GLU A 502 -7.38 -6.46 -4.71
CA GLU A 502 -7.19 -6.50 -3.24
C GLU A 502 -6.67 -5.17 -2.66
N ALA A 503 -6.27 -4.21 -3.52
CA ALA A 503 -5.67 -2.95 -3.09
C ALA A 503 -6.61 -1.76 -3.34
N MET A 504 -6.98 -1.07 -2.27
CA MET A 504 -7.67 0.22 -2.36
C MET A 504 -6.63 1.34 -2.41
N LEU A 505 -6.47 1.98 -3.58
CA LEU A 505 -5.49 3.05 -3.79
C LEU A 505 -6.18 4.39 -4.04
N ASP A 506 -5.73 5.42 -3.32
CA ASP A 506 -6.04 6.80 -3.67
C ASP A 506 -4.93 7.43 -4.49
N PHE A 507 -5.11 7.47 -5.81
CA PHE A 507 -4.13 8.03 -6.73
C PHE A 507 -3.92 9.53 -6.59
N THR A 508 -4.85 10.28 -6.01
CA THR A 508 -4.64 11.72 -5.74
C THR A 508 -3.59 11.95 -4.66
N LYS A 509 -3.32 10.92 -3.87
CA LYS A 509 -2.25 10.91 -2.87
C LYS A 509 -0.95 10.26 -3.38
N ARG A 510 -0.78 10.12 -4.70
CA ARG A 510 0.38 9.45 -5.34
C ARG A 510 1.72 9.92 -4.80
N ARG A 511 1.87 11.21 -4.54
CA ARG A 511 3.13 11.77 -4.01
C ARG A 511 3.57 11.13 -2.70
N ALA A 512 2.63 10.61 -1.91
CA ALA A 512 2.93 9.96 -0.64
C ALA A 512 3.54 8.55 -0.80
N PHE A 513 3.35 7.90 -1.94
CA PHE A 513 4.00 6.60 -2.21
C PHE A 513 5.09 6.66 -3.28
N VAL A 514 5.55 7.86 -3.65
CA VAL A 514 6.78 8.07 -4.43
C VAL A 514 7.99 7.96 -3.51
N MET A 515 9.05 7.31 -3.97
CA MET A 515 10.34 7.25 -3.29
C MET A 515 11.20 8.44 -3.72
N PRO A 516 11.37 9.47 -2.89
CA PRO A 516 12.20 10.64 -3.23
C PRO A 516 13.69 10.31 -3.22
N VAL A 517 14.11 9.37 -2.36
CA VAL A 517 15.46 8.86 -2.24
C VAL A 517 15.46 7.34 -2.33
N GLN A 518 16.57 6.75 -2.77
CA GLN A 518 16.74 5.31 -2.73
C GLN A 518 16.95 4.87 -1.29
N PRO A 519 16.04 4.07 -0.69
CA PRO A 519 16.22 3.63 0.69
C PRO A 519 17.41 2.67 0.80
N ASP A 520 18.19 2.80 1.86
CA ASP A 520 19.24 1.87 2.21
C ASP A 520 18.66 0.54 2.69
N LEU A 521 17.67 0.61 3.57
CA LEU A 521 16.86 -0.53 4.03
C LEU A 521 15.41 -0.36 3.56
N LEU A 522 14.86 -1.39 2.94
CA LEU A 522 13.45 -1.42 2.53
C LEU A 522 12.73 -2.56 3.25
N PHE A 523 11.92 -2.22 4.24
CA PHE A 523 11.07 -3.17 4.95
C PHE A 523 9.71 -3.31 4.28
N MET A 524 9.34 -4.55 4.00
CA MET A 524 8.08 -4.86 3.35
C MET A 524 7.34 -5.97 4.09
N SER A 525 6.05 -5.78 4.31
CA SER A 525 5.17 -6.87 4.75
C SER A 525 4.62 -7.60 3.54
N SER A 526 4.90 -8.89 3.41
CA SER A 526 4.34 -9.71 2.33
C SER A 526 3.88 -11.07 2.84
N LYS A 527 2.83 -11.61 2.23
CA LYS A 527 2.36 -13.00 2.42
C LYS A 527 3.35 -14.04 1.85
N LEU A 528 4.30 -13.61 1.03
CA LEU A 528 5.38 -14.43 0.53
C LEU A 528 6.27 -14.90 1.69
N LYS A 529 7.08 -15.94 1.42
CA LYS A 529 8.07 -16.40 2.41
C LYS A 529 9.02 -15.24 2.77
N HIS A 530 9.45 -15.17 4.04
CA HIS A 530 10.47 -14.23 4.50
C HIS A 530 11.72 -14.29 3.62
N PHE A 531 12.36 -13.16 3.37
CA PHE A 531 13.56 -13.04 2.55
C PHE A 531 14.39 -11.81 2.93
N VAL A 532 15.66 -11.86 2.58
CA VAL A 532 16.60 -10.75 2.63
C VAL A 532 17.36 -10.75 1.29
N ASN A 533 17.26 -9.68 0.51
CA ASN A 533 17.87 -9.60 -0.81
C ASN A 533 18.42 -8.20 -1.10
N ASP A 534 19.59 -8.17 -1.73
CA ASP A 534 20.15 -6.95 -2.31
C ASP A 534 19.42 -6.62 -3.61
N ILE A 535 18.96 -5.36 -3.73
CA ILE A 535 18.25 -4.86 -4.91
C ILE A 535 18.80 -3.50 -5.35
N ALA A 536 18.70 -3.21 -6.64
CA ALA A 536 19.11 -1.93 -7.22
C ALA A 536 20.50 -1.47 -6.74
N ASP A 537 21.44 -2.40 -6.55
CA ASP A 537 22.85 -2.26 -6.19
C ASP A 537 23.15 -1.60 -4.83
N LYS A 538 22.16 -1.01 -4.15
CA LYS A 538 22.38 -0.24 -2.92
C LYS A 538 21.35 -0.49 -1.81
N THR A 539 20.20 -1.05 -2.12
CA THR A 539 19.10 -1.26 -1.17
C THR A 539 19.09 -2.70 -0.67
N LEU A 540 19.00 -2.88 0.63
CA LEU A 540 18.71 -4.17 1.25
C LEU A 540 17.21 -4.29 1.49
N CYS A 541 16.54 -5.16 0.75
CA CYS A 541 15.11 -5.42 0.89
C CYS A 541 14.86 -6.57 1.86
N ILE A 542 14.07 -6.32 2.88
CA ILE A 542 13.80 -7.23 3.99
C ILE A 542 12.29 -7.46 4.11
N ASN A 543 11.85 -8.69 3.93
CA ASN A 543 10.56 -9.16 4.40
C ASN A 543 10.81 -10.07 5.62
N PRO A 544 10.59 -9.58 6.84
CA PRO A 544 10.85 -10.41 8.02
C PRO A 544 9.89 -11.60 8.14
N GLY A 545 8.78 -11.57 7.39
CA GLY A 545 7.66 -12.48 7.57
C GLY A 545 6.74 -12.03 8.69
N LYS A 546 5.66 -12.76 8.93
CA LYS A 546 4.66 -12.42 9.97
C LYS A 546 5.06 -13.04 11.32
N LEU A 547 4.83 -12.31 12.42
CA LEU A 547 5.11 -12.76 13.78
C LEU A 547 4.24 -13.96 14.18
N THR A 548 3.04 -14.05 13.59
CA THR A 548 2.13 -15.19 13.80
C THR A 548 1.62 -15.74 12.48
N ARG A 549 1.35 -17.04 12.45
CA ARG A 549 0.72 -17.74 11.31
C ARG A 549 -0.40 -18.65 11.81
N GLY A 550 -1.63 -18.13 11.77
CA GLY A 550 -2.77 -18.86 12.30
C GLY A 550 -2.64 -19.07 13.82
N LYS A 551 -2.48 -20.32 14.23
CA LYS A 551 -2.30 -20.71 15.64
C LYS A 551 -0.83 -20.82 16.08
N ASN A 552 0.13 -20.66 15.14
CA ASN A 552 1.54 -20.93 15.38
C ASN A 552 2.34 -19.63 15.42
N GLY A 553 3.49 -19.66 16.10
CA GLY A 553 4.52 -18.63 16.01
C GLY A 553 5.09 -18.52 14.60
N GLY A 554 5.47 -17.32 14.23
CA GLY A 554 6.12 -17.02 12.96
C GLY A 554 7.56 -16.58 13.16
N VAL A 555 7.91 -15.44 12.62
CA VAL A 555 9.30 -14.95 12.57
C VAL A 555 9.37 -13.44 12.77
N PHE A 556 10.53 -12.98 13.23
CA PHE A 556 10.91 -11.57 13.29
C PHE A 556 12.36 -11.41 12.80
N ALA A 557 12.80 -10.19 12.52
CA ALA A 557 14.15 -9.93 12.05
C ALA A 557 14.96 -9.13 13.07
N LYS A 558 16.25 -9.48 13.24
CA LYS A 558 17.28 -8.68 13.89
C LYS A 558 18.22 -8.15 12.84
N ILE A 559 18.49 -6.86 12.86
CA ILE A 559 19.30 -6.15 11.88
C ILE A 559 20.42 -5.42 12.62
N TYR A 560 21.64 -5.58 12.16
CA TYR A 560 22.81 -4.93 12.72
C TYR A 560 23.57 -4.23 11.59
N VAL A 561 23.73 -2.92 11.69
CA VAL A 561 24.53 -2.13 10.77
C VAL A 561 25.81 -1.72 11.48
N VAL A 562 26.93 -2.22 10.98
CA VAL A 562 28.25 -1.90 11.54
C VAL A 562 28.67 -0.50 11.09
N PRO A 563 29.31 0.31 11.95
CA PRO A 563 29.76 1.65 11.58
C PRO A 563 30.77 1.59 10.43
N GLN A 564 30.78 2.66 9.64
CA GLN A 564 31.77 2.80 8.60
C GLN A 564 33.14 3.12 9.23
N ASN A 565 34.15 2.32 8.94
CA ASN A 565 35.53 2.65 9.28
C ASN A 565 36.03 3.72 8.32
N VAL A 566 36.00 4.96 8.76
CA VAL A 566 36.49 6.09 7.95
C VAL A 566 37.91 6.42 8.37
N ASP A 567 38.88 5.77 7.70
CA ASP A 567 40.23 6.32 7.56
C ASP A 567 40.25 7.28 6.35
N ASP A 568 39.38 8.30 6.38
CA ASP A 568 39.22 9.27 5.29
C ASP A 568 40.13 10.48 5.45
N LYS A 569 41.41 10.29 5.31
CA LYS A 569 42.33 11.35 4.98
C LYS A 569 42.69 11.26 3.49
N GLY A 570 41.82 11.79 2.61
CA GLY A 570 42.25 12.03 1.22
C GLY A 570 41.30 11.79 0.06
N LEU A 571 40.02 11.44 0.28
CA LEU A 571 39.09 11.20 -0.84
C LEU A 571 38.31 12.48 -1.18
N GLN A 572 38.53 12.99 -2.40
CA GLN A 572 37.83 14.15 -2.97
C GLN A 572 36.76 13.76 -4.00
N ASP A 573 36.63 12.49 -4.36
CA ASP A 573 35.69 12.02 -5.38
C ASP A 573 34.32 11.63 -4.79
N GLU A 574 33.28 12.34 -5.22
CA GLU A 574 31.87 12.06 -4.82
C GLU A 574 31.42 10.64 -5.20
N GLU A 575 31.93 10.04 -6.28
CA GLU A 575 31.58 8.66 -6.67
C GLU A 575 32.21 7.62 -5.76
N GLU A 576 33.41 7.84 -5.26
CA GLU A 576 34.05 6.96 -4.28
C GLU A 576 33.39 7.08 -2.92
N LEU A 577 32.99 8.28 -2.52
CA LEU A 577 32.18 8.53 -1.33
C LEU A 577 30.82 7.80 -1.42
N LYS A 578 30.12 7.87 -2.56
CA LYS A 578 28.86 7.16 -2.81
C LYS A 578 29.01 5.63 -2.81
N LYS A 579 30.14 5.09 -3.27
CA LYS A 579 30.44 3.65 -3.18
C LYS A 579 30.73 3.21 -1.75
N LYS A 580 31.37 4.05 -0.95
CA LYS A 580 31.66 3.78 0.46
C LYS A 580 30.41 3.81 1.34
N HIS A 581 29.40 4.62 0.99
CA HIS A 581 28.13 4.70 1.72
C HIS A 581 27.31 3.40 1.70
N SER A 582 27.58 2.48 0.76
CA SER A 582 26.80 1.23 0.67
C SER A 582 26.71 0.50 2.01
N ILE A 583 25.48 0.33 2.51
CA ILE A 583 25.23 -0.41 3.75
C ILE A 583 25.25 -1.94 3.54
N LEU A 584 25.14 -2.41 2.30
CA LEU A 584 25.01 -3.84 1.98
C LEU A 584 26.13 -4.69 2.60
N PRO A 585 27.44 -4.35 2.44
CA PRO A 585 28.52 -5.16 2.98
C PRO A 585 28.65 -5.06 4.51
N ARG A 586 28.04 -4.06 5.14
CA ARG A 586 28.14 -3.79 6.60
C ARG A 586 26.86 -4.10 7.37
N THR A 587 25.85 -4.66 6.70
CA THR A 587 24.57 -5.02 7.34
C THR A 587 24.45 -6.52 7.50
N LYS A 588 24.24 -6.96 8.73
CA LYS A 588 23.86 -8.34 9.09
C LYS A 588 22.39 -8.41 9.38
N VAL A 589 21.70 -9.40 8.82
CA VAL A 589 20.27 -9.63 9.09
C VAL A 589 20.03 -11.08 9.47
N GLN A 590 19.36 -11.28 10.59
CA GLN A 590 18.93 -12.58 11.05
C GLN A 590 17.41 -12.64 11.14
N VAL A 591 16.79 -13.58 10.44
CA VAL A 591 15.36 -13.87 10.59
C VAL A 591 15.22 -15.06 11.52
N ILE A 592 14.52 -14.86 12.63
CA ILE A 592 14.50 -15.76 13.78
C ILE A 592 13.04 -16.13 14.10
N ARG A 593 12.80 -17.38 14.50
CA ARG A 593 11.49 -17.82 14.99
C ARG A 593 11.19 -17.29 16.37
N ILE A 594 9.96 -16.78 16.55
CA ILE A 594 9.46 -16.35 17.83
C ILE A 594 9.07 -17.54 18.70
#